data_382a41856e3bcf26e14e93f78565d618
#
_entry.id   382a41856e3bcf26e14e93f78565d618
#
_cell.length_a   1.000
_cell.length_b   1.000
_cell.length_c   1.000
_cell.angle_alpha   90.00
_cell.angle_beta   90.00
_cell.angle_gamma   90.00
#
_symmetry.space_group_name_H-M   'P 1'
#
loop_
_entity.id
_entity.type
_entity.pdbx_description
1 polymer ?
#
loop_
_entity_poly.entity_id
_entity_poly.type
_entity_poly.pdbx_seq_one_letter_code
_entity_poly.pdbx_strand_id
1 'polypeptide(L)'
;NFEQEVLLAKEPVLVDFWATWCGPCCREIPHLREAYAACKSKGLEIYGVSLDNDAAKWKTFVADNDMPWINVLGVSADKRSDAAAMYGISSIPANFLISPEGIIVARDLRGENIKARLEEAMR
;
A
#
# COMPACT_ATOMS: atom_id res chain seq x y z
N ASN A 1 11.15 8.45 7.79
CA ASN A 1 10.65 8.39 6.43
C ASN A 1 9.95 7.04 6.19
N PHE A 2 9.27 6.94 5.07
CA PHE A 2 8.52 5.73 4.71
C PHE A 2 9.37 4.46 4.81
N GLU A 3 10.56 4.47 4.25
CA GLU A 3 11.44 3.30 4.25
C GLU A 3 11.82 2.87 5.67
N GLN A 4 12.19 3.83 6.50
CA GLN A 4 12.53 3.52 7.90
C GLN A 4 11.34 2.98 8.66
N GLU A 5 10.16 3.54 8.44
CA GLU A 5 8.94 3.07 9.10
C GLU A 5 8.64 1.62 8.75
N VAL A 6 8.79 1.25 7.48
CA VAL A 6 8.57 -0.12 7.02
C VAL A 6 9.62 -1.07 7.60
N LEU A 7 10.90 -0.68 7.53
CA LEU A 7 12.00 -1.53 8.00
C LEU A 7 12.01 -1.73 9.50
N LEU A 8 11.51 -0.74 10.25
CA LEU A 8 11.48 -0.82 11.72
C LEU A 8 10.14 -1.33 12.25
N ALA A 9 9.20 -1.65 11.39
CA ALA A 9 7.90 -2.17 11.79
C ALA A 9 8.07 -3.52 12.47
N LYS A 10 7.35 -3.73 13.58
CA LYS A 10 7.38 -4.99 14.33
C LYS A 10 6.34 -5.97 13.86
N GLU A 11 5.46 -5.55 12.96
CA GLU A 11 4.37 -6.34 12.43
C GLU A 11 4.49 -6.38 10.90
N PRO A 12 3.80 -7.31 10.22
CA PRO A 12 3.79 -7.32 8.76
C PRO A 12 3.20 -6.03 8.19
N VAL A 13 3.76 -5.60 7.07
CA VAL A 13 3.34 -4.38 6.38
C VAL A 13 3.03 -4.70 4.93
N LEU A 14 1.88 -4.27 4.44
CA LEU A 14 1.56 -4.32 3.02
C LEU A 14 1.83 -2.94 2.42
N VAL A 15 2.75 -2.88 1.47
CA VAL A 15 3.05 -1.64 0.74
C VAL A 15 2.35 -1.71 -0.61
N ASP A 16 1.44 -0.77 -0.86
CA ASP A 16 0.62 -0.75 -2.07
C ASP A 16 0.90 0.51 -2.89
N PHE A 17 1.44 0.33 -4.09
CA PHE A 17 1.69 1.43 -5.02
C PHE A 17 0.48 1.61 -5.93
N TRP A 18 -0.04 2.83 -5.98
CA TRP A 18 -1.29 3.14 -6.67
C TRP A 18 -1.33 4.59 -7.12
N ALA A 19 -2.38 4.98 -7.81
CA ALA A 19 -2.65 6.38 -8.15
C ALA A 19 -4.15 6.58 -8.37
N THR A 20 -4.63 7.80 -8.17
CA THR A 20 -6.05 8.12 -8.32
C THR A 20 -6.53 7.93 -9.78
N TRP A 21 -5.61 8.08 -10.74
CA TRP A 21 -5.90 7.94 -12.17
C TRP A 21 -5.78 6.49 -12.66
N CYS A 22 -5.41 5.57 -11.79
CA CYS A 22 -5.22 4.16 -12.14
C CYS A 22 -6.51 3.39 -11.86
N GLY A 23 -7.26 3.04 -12.89
CA GLY A 23 -8.51 2.29 -12.75
C GLY A 23 -8.36 0.96 -12.02
N PRO A 24 -7.44 0.09 -12.46
CA PRO A 24 -7.20 -1.18 -11.75
C PRO A 24 -6.84 -1.00 -10.28
N CYS A 25 -6.05 0.05 -9.95
CA CYS A 25 -5.70 0.35 -8.56
C CYS A 25 -6.94 0.67 -7.73
N CYS A 26 -7.82 1.50 -8.27
CA CYS A 26 -9.03 1.93 -7.58
C CYS A 26 -9.99 0.77 -7.37
N ARG A 27 -10.03 -0.18 -8.28
CA ARG A 27 -10.87 -1.37 -8.13
C ARG A 27 -10.40 -2.28 -7.00
N GLU A 28 -9.15 -2.15 -6.57
CA GLU A 28 -8.61 -2.92 -5.46
C GLU A 28 -8.92 -2.31 -4.09
N ILE A 29 -9.34 -1.04 -4.04
CA ILE A 29 -9.59 -0.37 -2.76
C ILE A 29 -10.60 -1.10 -1.89
N PRO A 30 -11.75 -1.57 -2.39
CA PRO A 30 -12.68 -2.34 -1.54
C PRO A 30 -12.04 -3.59 -0.94
N HIS A 31 -11.19 -4.28 -1.70
CA HIS A 31 -10.49 -5.47 -1.22
C HIS A 31 -9.47 -5.14 -0.13
N LEU A 32 -8.74 -4.03 -0.31
CA LEU A 32 -7.81 -3.54 0.70
C LEU A 32 -8.54 -3.15 1.98
N ARG A 33 -9.69 -2.49 1.84
CA ARG A 33 -10.51 -2.07 2.98
C ARG A 33 -10.99 -3.27 3.78
N GLU A 34 -11.48 -4.31 3.09
CA GLU A 34 -11.92 -5.53 3.74
C GLU A 34 -10.77 -6.24 4.47
N ALA A 35 -9.63 -6.35 3.81
CA ALA A 35 -8.45 -6.99 4.40
C ALA A 35 -7.94 -6.21 5.61
N TYR A 36 -7.92 -4.89 5.53
CA TYR A 36 -7.48 -4.04 6.63
C TYR A 36 -8.39 -4.18 7.84
N ALA A 37 -9.71 -4.18 7.61
CA ALA A 37 -10.67 -4.36 8.69
C ALA A 37 -10.49 -5.71 9.39
N ALA A 38 -10.15 -6.75 8.65
CA ALA A 38 -9.96 -8.09 9.20
C ALA A 38 -8.65 -8.25 9.96
N CYS A 39 -7.58 -7.55 9.54
CA CYS A 39 -6.23 -7.83 10.01
C CYS A 39 -5.60 -6.73 10.86
N LYS A 40 -6.18 -5.52 10.89
CA LYS A 40 -5.61 -4.41 11.65
C LYS A 40 -5.42 -4.75 13.12
N SER A 41 -6.42 -5.36 13.74
CA SER A 41 -6.36 -5.71 15.16
C SER A 41 -5.30 -6.78 15.46
N LYS A 42 -4.84 -7.47 14.44
CA LYS A 42 -3.78 -8.47 14.57
C LYS A 42 -2.40 -7.87 14.31
N GLY A 43 -2.32 -6.58 14.06
CA GLY A 43 -1.06 -5.87 13.90
C GLY A 43 -0.71 -5.47 12.47
N LEU A 44 -1.51 -5.86 11.47
CA LEU A 44 -1.21 -5.47 10.08
C LEU A 44 -1.29 -3.96 9.90
N GLU A 45 -0.32 -3.42 9.16
CA GLU A 45 -0.41 -2.06 8.67
C GLU A 45 -0.34 -2.05 7.14
N ILE A 46 -1.03 -1.10 6.53
CA ILE A 46 -0.97 -0.89 5.09
C ILE A 46 -0.42 0.51 4.83
N TYR A 47 0.56 0.59 3.93
CA TYR A 47 1.08 1.85 3.41
C TYR A 47 0.66 1.98 1.96
N GLY A 48 -0.27 2.87 1.68
CA GLY A 48 -0.65 3.20 0.31
C GLY A 48 0.25 4.31 -0.20
N VAL A 49 1.13 4.00 -1.14
CA VAL A 49 2.09 4.94 -1.70
C VAL A 49 1.57 5.41 -3.05
N SER A 50 1.09 6.66 -3.10
CA SER A 50 0.52 7.21 -4.32
C SER A 50 1.60 7.76 -5.25
N LEU A 51 1.45 7.49 -6.54
CA LEU A 51 2.31 8.06 -7.59
C LEU A 51 1.68 9.30 -8.23
N ASP A 52 0.63 9.86 -7.61
CA ASP A 52 0.00 11.08 -8.09
C ASP A 52 0.95 12.28 -8.05
N ASN A 53 0.83 13.15 -9.05
CA ASN A 53 1.58 14.40 -9.12
C ASN A 53 0.80 15.57 -8.52
N ASP A 54 -0.50 15.40 -8.30
CA ASP A 54 -1.40 16.44 -7.79
C ASP A 54 -1.78 16.09 -6.35
N ALA A 55 -1.12 16.73 -5.38
CA ALA A 55 -1.33 16.45 -3.97
C ALA A 55 -2.75 16.77 -3.50
N ALA A 56 -3.35 17.84 -4.03
CA ALA A 56 -4.71 18.23 -3.64
C ALA A 56 -5.73 17.19 -4.11
N LYS A 57 -5.60 16.73 -5.34
CA LYS A 57 -6.48 15.71 -5.90
C LYS A 57 -6.34 14.40 -5.13
N TRP A 58 -5.11 14.02 -4.79
CA TRP A 58 -4.83 12.81 -4.01
C TRP A 58 -5.49 12.88 -2.63
N LYS A 59 -5.33 14.00 -1.93
CA LYS A 59 -5.91 14.17 -0.58
C LYS A 59 -7.43 14.07 -0.63
N THR A 60 -8.07 14.73 -1.60
CA THR A 60 -9.52 14.68 -1.77
C THR A 60 -10.00 13.26 -2.03
N PHE A 61 -9.30 12.55 -2.91
CA PHE A 61 -9.65 11.16 -3.25
C PHE A 61 -9.58 10.26 -2.01
N VAL A 62 -8.51 10.35 -1.24
CA VAL A 62 -8.35 9.53 -0.03
C VAL A 62 -9.47 9.81 0.97
N ALA A 63 -9.82 11.09 1.15
CA ALA A 63 -10.89 11.48 2.06
C ALA A 63 -12.26 10.95 1.60
N ASP A 64 -12.51 10.95 0.29
CA ASP A 64 -13.81 10.57 -0.26
C ASP A 64 -14.01 9.06 -0.42
N ASN A 65 -12.93 8.28 -0.36
CA ASN A 65 -12.99 6.84 -0.69
C ASN A 65 -12.75 5.91 0.50
N ASP A 66 -12.80 6.42 1.72
CA ASP A 66 -12.65 5.61 2.94
C ASP A 66 -11.43 4.69 2.85
N MET A 67 -10.26 5.30 2.95
CA MET A 67 -8.97 4.61 2.93
C MET A 67 -8.28 4.82 4.30
N PRO A 68 -8.66 4.03 5.32
CA PRO A 68 -8.25 4.31 6.70
C PRO A 68 -6.81 3.96 7.05
N TRP A 69 -6.10 3.33 6.14
CA TRP A 69 -4.69 2.99 6.35
C TRP A 69 -3.79 4.20 6.13
N ILE A 70 -2.48 3.98 6.31
CA ILE A 70 -1.50 5.06 6.12
C ILE A 70 -1.38 5.38 4.64
N ASN A 71 -1.59 6.64 4.28
CA ASN A 71 -1.52 7.11 2.90
C ASN A 71 -0.41 8.13 2.78
N VAL A 72 0.54 7.88 1.88
CA VAL A 72 1.65 8.78 1.63
C VAL A 72 1.76 9.08 0.12
N LEU A 73 2.28 10.26 -0.19
CA LEU A 73 2.53 10.64 -1.56
C LEU A 73 3.98 10.25 -1.89
N GLY A 74 4.14 9.35 -2.85
CA GLY A 74 5.43 8.76 -3.17
C GLY A 74 6.24 9.49 -4.23
N VAL A 75 5.77 10.67 -4.66
CA VAL A 75 6.42 11.45 -5.71
C VAL A 75 7.12 12.65 -5.08
N SER A 76 8.41 12.80 -5.36
CA SER A 76 9.20 13.92 -4.85
C SER A 76 8.86 15.23 -5.57
N ALA A 77 9.44 16.34 -5.11
CA ALA A 77 9.20 17.67 -5.66
C ALA A 77 9.54 17.76 -7.14
N ASP A 78 10.46 16.95 -7.64
CA ASP A 78 10.83 16.91 -9.07
C ASP A 78 9.93 15.93 -9.86
N LYS A 79 8.86 15.43 -9.23
CA LYS A 79 7.85 14.55 -9.83
C LYS A 79 8.35 13.16 -10.18
N ARG A 80 9.41 12.70 -9.51
CA ARG A 80 9.86 11.32 -9.58
C ARG A 80 9.44 10.57 -8.33
N SER A 81 9.12 9.29 -8.51
CA SER A 81 8.77 8.44 -7.38
C SER A 81 9.98 7.71 -6.86
N ASP A 82 10.50 8.18 -5.74
CA ASP A 82 11.68 7.57 -5.12
C ASP A 82 11.38 6.16 -4.60
N ALA A 83 10.22 5.97 -3.98
CA ALA A 83 9.82 4.67 -3.46
C ALA A 83 9.63 3.65 -4.58
N ALA A 84 8.97 4.06 -5.69
CA ALA A 84 8.76 3.16 -6.82
C ALA A 84 10.09 2.73 -7.43
N ALA A 85 11.03 3.67 -7.56
CA ALA A 85 12.36 3.35 -8.10
C ALA A 85 13.09 2.34 -7.21
N MET A 86 13.00 2.52 -5.90
CA MET A 86 13.65 1.63 -4.94
C MET A 86 13.11 0.20 -5.01
N TYR A 87 11.80 0.04 -5.20
CA TYR A 87 11.19 -1.27 -5.29
C TYR A 87 11.14 -1.82 -6.72
N GLY A 88 11.68 -1.09 -7.69
CA GLY A 88 11.70 -1.54 -9.08
C GLY A 88 10.33 -1.59 -9.73
N ILE A 89 9.44 -0.66 -9.35
CA ILE A 89 8.08 -0.62 -9.86
C ILE A 89 8.05 -0.11 -11.30
N SER A 90 7.54 -0.92 -12.21
CA SER A 90 7.39 -0.54 -13.62
C SER A 90 5.92 -0.35 -14.02
N SER A 91 4.99 -0.87 -13.23
CA SER A 91 3.56 -0.71 -13.49
C SER A 91 2.79 -0.79 -12.18
N ILE A 92 1.58 -0.22 -12.15
CA ILE A 92 0.69 -0.26 -10.99
C ILE A 92 -0.66 -0.83 -11.42
N PRO A 93 -1.43 -1.45 -10.49
CA PRO A 93 -1.12 -1.62 -9.07
C PRO A 93 0.02 -2.60 -8.83
N ALA A 94 0.82 -2.32 -7.80
CA ALA A 94 1.89 -3.22 -7.37
C ALA A 94 1.94 -3.19 -5.85
N ASN A 95 2.04 -4.36 -5.22
CA ASN A 95 2.15 -4.38 -3.77
C ASN A 95 3.13 -5.45 -3.31
N PHE A 96 3.61 -5.27 -2.09
CA PHE A 96 4.56 -6.18 -1.44
C PHE A 96 4.14 -6.37 0.00
N LEU A 97 4.07 -7.63 0.44
CA LEU A 97 3.89 -7.94 1.85
C LEU A 97 5.27 -8.17 2.46
N ILE A 98 5.60 -7.37 3.45
CA ILE A 98 6.92 -7.38 4.08
C ILE A 98 6.78 -7.88 5.51
N SER A 99 7.55 -8.92 5.85
CA SER A 99 7.54 -9.50 7.21
C SER A 99 8.24 -8.58 8.22
N PRO A 100 8.05 -8.82 9.53
CA PRO A 100 8.75 -8.04 10.56
C PRO A 100 10.27 -8.09 10.43
N GLU A 101 10.82 -9.10 9.77
CA GLU A 101 12.26 -9.25 9.54
C GLU A 101 12.73 -8.46 8.31
N GLY A 102 11.80 -7.76 7.63
CA GLY A 102 12.15 -6.97 6.45
C GLY A 102 12.20 -7.76 5.15
N ILE A 103 11.63 -8.95 5.13
CA ILE A 103 11.66 -9.84 3.97
C ILE A 103 10.35 -9.74 3.20
N ILE A 104 10.42 -9.60 1.87
CA ILE A 104 9.24 -9.65 1.00
C ILE A 104 8.76 -11.09 0.93
N VAL A 105 7.58 -11.36 1.50
CA VAL A 105 7.02 -12.71 1.57
C VAL A 105 5.90 -12.94 0.56
N ALA A 106 5.38 -11.89 -0.07
CA ALA A 106 4.39 -11.99 -1.14
C ALA A 106 4.41 -10.71 -1.95
N ARG A 107 3.92 -10.77 -3.19
CA ARG A 107 3.82 -9.60 -4.06
C ARG A 107 2.64 -9.73 -5.00
N ASP A 108 2.18 -8.59 -5.51
CA ASP A 108 1.13 -8.51 -6.54
C ASP A 108 -0.15 -9.24 -6.16
N LEU A 109 -0.56 -9.06 -4.90
CA LEU A 109 -1.82 -9.60 -4.41
C LEU A 109 -2.98 -8.83 -5.03
N ARG A 110 -4.06 -9.56 -5.38
CA ARG A 110 -5.22 -8.96 -6.06
C ARG A 110 -6.52 -9.55 -5.54
N GLY A 111 -7.56 -8.70 -5.50
CA GLY A 111 -8.91 -9.12 -5.20
C GLY A 111 -9.03 -9.83 -3.86
N GLU A 112 -9.79 -10.90 -3.83
CA GLU A 112 -10.01 -11.66 -2.60
C GLU A 112 -8.73 -12.31 -2.06
N ASN A 113 -7.72 -12.50 -2.90
CA ASN A 113 -6.44 -13.07 -2.47
C ASN A 113 -5.71 -12.15 -1.49
N ILE A 114 -5.98 -10.85 -1.52
CA ILE A 114 -5.37 -9.91 -0.59
C ILE A 114 -5.72 -10.31 0.84
N LYS A 115 -7.02 -10.39 1.15
CA LYS A 115 -7.48 -10.74 2.49
C LYS A 115 -6.98 -12.13 2.90
N ALA A 116 -7.13 -13.12 2.02
CA ALA A 116 -6.75 -14.49 2.31
C ALA A 116 -5.25 -14.60 2.66
N ARG A 117 -4.41 -13.94 1.87
CA ARG A 117 -2.97 -14.01 2.09
C ARG A 117 -2.55 -13.26 3.35
N LEU A 118 -3.20 -12.11 3.63
CA LEU A 118 -2.90 -11.34 4.83
C LEU A 118 -3.35 -12.08 6.09
N GLU A 119 -4.51 -12.71 6.06
CA GLU A 119 -4.97 -13.52 7.20
C GLU A 119 -4.01 -14.68 7.47
N GLU A 120 -3.49 -15.31 6.44
CA GLU A 120 -2.49 -16.36 6.57
C GLU A 120 -1.22 -15.84 7.24
N ALA A 121 -0.76 -14.67 6.83
CA ALA A 121 0.45 -14.07 7.38
C ALA A 121 0.30 -13.63 8.83
N MET A 122 -0.94 -13.37 9.26
CA MET A 122 -1.23 -12.86 10.61
C MET A 122 -1.61 -13.95 11.61
N ARG A 123 -1.52 -15.19 11.22
CA ARG A 123 -1.79 -16.31 12.15
C ARG A 123 -0.75 -16.42 13.26
#